data_a909c431b9428dfe9309bd98e695451d
#
_entry.id   a909c431b9428dfe9309bd98e695451d
#
_cell.length_a   1.000
_cell.length_b   1.000
_cell.length_c   1.000
_cell.angle_alpha   90.00
_cell.angle_beta   90.00
_cell.angle_gamma   90.00
#
_symmetry.space_group_name_H-M   'P 1'
#
loop_
_entity.id
_entity.type
_entity.pdbx_description
1 polymer ?
#
loop_
_entity_poly.entity_id
_entity_poly.type
_entity_poly.pdbx_seq_one_letter_code
_entity_poly.pdbx_strand_id
1 'polypeptide(L)'
;PVEITRRHGAVEDLVNSTIVRGELSQALGEVSDLERIMTRVVTGTVNGRELLGLARGCRALPEVKSHLNRLEAPLLRKLESSIDALTDVADLIENTLVDEPPITVREGGLIRPGADAEADRLRDIMSGGSGAIAAIEAAEREKTGIKGLKVGFNRVFGYYIEVSKSYTDQVPAAYIRKQTLANCERYITQELKELETQVLTAKDRLV
;
A
#
# COMPACT_ATOMS: atom_id res chain seq x y z
N PRO A 1 -25.74 43.59 -5.08
CA PRO A 1 -24.73 44.65 -5.22
C PRO A 1 -23.58 44.46 -4.25
N VAL A 2 -23.78 44.32 -2.95
CA VAL A 2 -22.70 44.24 -1.93
C VAL A 2 -21.71 43.10 -2.17
N GLU A 3 -22.19 41.91 -2.50
CA GLU A 3 -21.33 40.74 -2.75
C GLU A 3 -20.49 40.91 -4.04
N ILE A 4 -21.08 41.52 -5.08
CA ILE A 4 -20.35 41.82 -6.31
C ILE A 4 -19.19 42.79 -6.04
N THR A 5 -19.49 43.89 -5.31
CA THR A 5 -18.48 44.89 -4.94
C THR A 5 -17.35 44.27 -4.11
N ARG A 6 -17.70 43.38 -3.19
CA ARG A 6 -16.71 42.64 -2.37
C ARG A 6 -15.78 41.76 -3.21
N ARG A 7 -16.32 41.08 -4.21
CA ARG A 7 -15.53 40.26 -5.15
C ARG A 7 -14.65 41.11 -6.05
N HIS A 8 -15.15 42.23 -6.55
CA HIS A 8 -14.38 43.18 -7.35
C HIS A 8 -13.21 43.74 -6.54
N GLY A 9 -13.41 44.10 -5.28
CA GLY A 9 -12.31 44.57 -4.41
C GLY A 9 -11.23 43.51 -4.18
N ALA A 10 -11.60 42.23 -4.08
CA ALA A 10 -10.63 41.15 -4.00
C ALA A 10 -9.83 40.99 -5.30
N VAL A 11 -10.48 41.09 -6.45
CA VAL A 11 -9.81 41.05 -7.76
C VAL A 11 -8.85 42.24 -7.93
N GLU A 12 -9.30 43.44 -7.55
CA GLU A 12 -8.48 44.65 -7.61
C GLU A 12 -7.22 44.54 -6.77
N ASP A 13 -7.32 44.03 -5.55
CA ASP A 13 -6.18 43.76 -4.67
C ASP A 13 -5.17 42.78 -5.30
N LEU A 14 -5.65 41.67 -5.87
CA LEU A 14 -4.84 40.71 -6.60
C LEU A 14 -4.19 41.28 -7.87
N VAL A 15 -4.88 42.14 -8.60
CA VAL A 15 -4.35 42.84 -9.79
C VAL A 15 -3.20 43.74 -9.39
N ASN A 16 -3.37 44.53 -8.31
CA ASN A 16 -2.37 45.46 -7.80
C ASN A 16 -1.18 44.74 -7.14
N SER A 17 -1.37 43.54 -6.62
CA SER A 17 -0.36 42.71 -5.93
C SER A 17 0.21 41.63 -6.85
N THR A 18 0.82 42.01 -7.98
CA THR A 18 1.24 41.09 -9.06
C THR A 18 2.16 39.97 -8.57
N ILE A 19 3.13 40.26 -7.68
CA ILE A 19 4.06 39.25 -7.14
C ILE A 19 3.27 38.24 -6.29
N VAL A 20 2.47 38.72 -5.34
CA VAL A 20 1.68 37.85 -4.44
C VAL A 20 0.69 37.00 -5.23
N ARG A 21 0.08 37.58 -6.27
CA ARG A 21 -0.80 36.83 -7.17
C ARG A 21 -0.08 35.69 -7.88
N GLY A 22 1.14 35.93 -8.36
CA GLY A 22 1.96 34.92 -9.01
C GLY A 22 2.30 33.75 -8.06
N GLU A 23 2.79 34.07 -6.88
CA GLU A 23 3.12 33.11 -5.82
C GLU A 23 1.89 32.32 -5.36
N LEU A 24 0.76 32.99 -5.13
CA LEU A 24 -0.51 32.36 -4.78
C LEU A 24 -1.01 31.41 -5.89
N SER A 25 -0.89 31.82 -7.15
CA SER A 25 -1.26 30.98 -8.30
C SER A 25 -0.41 29.71 -8.37
N GLN A 26 0.88 29.82 -8.08
CA GLN A 26 1.80 28.69 -8.01
C GLN A 26 1.42 27.73 -6.87
N ALA A 27 1.21 28.26 -5.66
CA ALA A 27 0.81 27.47 -4.50
C ALA A 27 -0.55 26.75 -4.73
N LEU A 28 -1.50 27.42 -5.36
CA LEU A 28 -2.79 26.82 -5.73
C LEU A 28 -2.66 25.73 -6.79
N GLY A 29 -1.62 25.78 -7.62
CA GLY A 29 -1.31 24.74 -8.61
C GLY A 29 -0.97 23.38 -7.97
N GLU A 30 -0.48 23.36 -6.73
CA GLU A 30 -0.18 22.15 -5.97
C GLU A 30 -1.45 21.53 -5.34
N VAL A 31 -2.54 22.28 -5.25
CA VAL A 31 -3.79 21.81 -4.69
C VAL A 31 -4.59 21.09 -5.78
N SER A 32 -4.73 19.79 -5.62
CA SER A 32 -5.50 18.96 -6.53
C SER A 32 -7.01 19.24 -6.42
N ASP A 33 -7.80 18.70 -7.35
CA ASP A 33 -9.26 18.78 -7.33
C ASP A 33 -9.84 18.01 -6.13
N LEU A 34 -9.95 18.72 -5.00
CA LEU A 34 -10.41 18.16 -3.72
C LEU A 34 -11.84 17.63 -3.80
N GLU A 35 -12.73 18.34 -4.51
CA GLU A 35 -14.14 17.93 -4.64
C GLU A 35 -14.25 16.57 -5.35
N ARG A 36 -13.52 16.40 -6.44
CA ARG A 36 -13.48 15.13 -7.17
C ARG A 36 -12.89 13.99 -6.32
N ILE A 37 -11.80 14.26 -5.58
CA ILE A 37 -11.18 13.25 -4.71
C ILE A 37 -12.16 12.88 -3.59
N MET A 38 -12.79 13.86 -2.94
CA MET A 38 -13.77 13.61 -1.87
C MET A 38 -14.96 12.80 -2.36
N THR A 39 -15.47 13.08 -3.57
CA THR A 39 -16.52 12.26 -4.19
C THR A 39 -16.07 10.80 -4.31
N ARG A 40 -14.83 10.53 -4.72
CA ARG A 40 -14.29 9.19 -4.83
C ARG A 40 -14.05 8.52 -3.48
N VAL A 41 -13.68 9.29 -2.45
CA VAL A 41 -13.59 8.79 -1.06
C VAL A 41 -14.96 8.31 -0.59
N VAL A 42 -16.00 9.14 -0.76
CA VAL A 42 -17.36 8.80 -0.33
C VAL A 42 -17.92 7.58 -1.08
N THR A 43 -17.59 7.43 -2.36
CA THR A 43 -18.03 6.30 -3.18
C THR A 43 -17.12 5.04 -3.03
N GLY A 44 -16.06 5.10 -2.23
CA GLY A 44 -15.12 3.99 -2.05
C GLY A 44 -14.30 3.64 -3.30
N THR A 45 -14.16 4.57 -4.26
CA THR A 45 -13.44 4.36 -5.52
C THR A 45 -12.09 5.06 -5.60
N VAL A 46 -11.69 5.76 -4.54
CA VAL A 46 -10.40 6.43 -4.43
C VAL A 46 -9.26 5.42 -4.39
N ASN A 47 -8.12 5.74 -5.00
CA ASN A 47 -6.91 4.93 -4.91
C ASN A 47 -5.81 5.64 -4.08
N GLY A 48 -4.74 4.90 -3.75
CA GLY A 48 -3.67 5.42 -2.89
C GLY A 48 -2.95 6.63 -3.49
N ARG A 49 -2.78 6.70 -4.81
CA ARG A 49 -2.14 7.85 -5.49
C ARG A 49 -2.98 9.11 -5.39
N GLU A 50 -4.29 8.99 -5.45
CA GLU A 50 -5.21 10.12 -5.28
C GLU A 50 -5.22 10.62 -3.83
N LEU A 51 -5.15 9.69 -2.85
CA LEU A 51 -5.01 10.07 -1.44
C LEU A 51 -3.68 10.79 -1.18
N LEU A 52 -2.55 10.34 -1.74
CA LEU A 52 -1.30 11.09 -1.66
C LEU A 52 -1.37 12.44 -2.38
N GLY A 53 -2.14 12.53 -3.47
CA GLY A 53 -2.44 13.81 -4.12
C GLY A 53 -3.22 14.75 -3.20
N LEU A 54 -4.17 14.22 -2.43
CA LEU A 54 -4.89 14.97 -1.39
C LEU A 54 -3.94 15.47 -0.30
N ALA A 55 -3.08 14.60 0.23
CA ALA A 55 -2.11 14.96 1.26
C ALA A 55 -1.17 16.09 0.77
N ARG A 56 -0.63 16.00 -0.45
CA ARG A 56 0.17 17.07 -1.05
C ARG A 56 -0.59 18.39 -1.16
N GLY A 57 -1.86 18.32 -1.58
CA GLY A 57 -2.73 19.51 -1.61
C GLY A 57 -2.89 20.13 -0.22
N CYS A 58 -3.12 19.32 0.82
CA CYS A 58 -3.20 19.79 2.21
C CYS A 58 -1.87 20.45 2.66
N ARG A 59 -0.72 19.89 2.27
CA ARG A 59 0.61 20.48 2.58
C ARG A 59 0.85 21.82 1.91
N ALA A 60 0.19 22.12 0.81
CA ALA A 60 0.27 23.44 0.14
C ALA A 60 -0.62 24.52 0.80
N LEU A 61 -1.64 24.13 1.59
CA LEU A 61 -2.58 25.09 2.18
C LEU A 61 -1.92 26.12 3.12
N PRO A 62 -0.93 25.81 3.95
CA PRO A 62 -0.22 26.80 4.74
C PRO A 62 0.43 27.91 3.89
N GLU A 63 1.00 27.55 2.74
CA GLU A 63 1.60 28.51 1.81
C GLU A 63 0.52 29.38 1.15
N VAL A 64 -0.58 28.79 0.71
CA VAL A 64 -1.76 29.53 0.22
C VAL A 64 -2.23 30.54 1.26
N LYS A 65 -2.38 30.15 2.52
CA LYS A 65 -2.77 31.04 3.62
C LYS A 65 -1.75 32.17 3.82
N SER A 66 -0.45 31.87 3.77
CA SER A 66 0.62 32.84 3.90
C SER A 66 0.53 33.93 2.82
N HIS A 67 0.26 33.54 1.57
CA HIS A 67 0.11 34.50 0.47
C HIS A 67 -1.18 35.34 0.62
N LEU A 68 -2.31 34.70 0.99
CA LEU A 68 -3.55 35.41 1.27
C LEU A 68 -3.41 36.42 2.41
N ASN A 69 -2.61 36.11 3.42
CA ASN A 69 -2.35 37.01 4.57
C ASN A 69 -1.59 38.31 4.18
N ARG A 70 -0.97 38.36 3.00
CA ARG A 70 -0.28 39.55 2.47
C ARG A 70 -1.22 40.49 1.71
N LEU A 71 -2.49 40.12 1.52
CA LEU A 71 -3.52 40.86 0.81
C LEU A 71 -4.46 41.53 1.81
N GLU A 72 -5.09 42.65 1.41
CA GLU A 72 -5.86 43.47 2.33
C GLU A 72 -7.39 43.36 2.14
N ALA A 73 -7.84 42.94 0.97
CA ALA A 73 -9.27 42.84 0.67
C ALA A 73 -10.03 41.97 1.68
N PRO A 74 -11.15 42.43 2.25
CA PRO A 74 -11.86 41.71 3.32
C PRO A 74 -12.29 40.29 2.93
N LEU A 75 -12.58 40.06 1.64
CA LEU A 75 -12.92 38.71 1.16
C LEU A 75 -11.72 37.76 1.23
N LEU A 76 -10.54 38.23 0.84
CA LEU A 76 -9.32 37.41 0.86
C LEU A 76 -8.89 37.09 2.29
N ARG A 77 -8.97 38.05 3.22
CA ARG A 77 -8.76 37.85 4.65
C ARG A 77 -9.73 36.83 5.26
N LYS A 78 -11.03 36.93 4.85
CA LYS A 78 -12.02 35.96 5.30
C LYS A 78 -11.72 34.56 4.77
N LEU A 79 -11.31 34.41 3.51
CA LEU A 79 -10.91 33.13 2.95
C LEU A 79 -9.69 32.57 3.69
N GLU A 80 -8.66 33.37 3.92
CA GLU A 80 -7.48 32.97 4.68
C GLU A 80 -7.86 32.41 6.06
N SER A 81 -8.68 33.12 6.82
CA SER A 81 -9.10 32.68 8.16
C SER A 81 -9.99 31.44 8.16
N SER A 82 -10.69 31.15 7.06
CA SER A 82 -11.59 30.01 6.94
C SER A 82 -10.91 28.73 6.40
N ILE A 83 -9.71 28.83 5.85
CA ILE A 83 -8.96 27.66 5.36
C ILE A 83 -8.36 26.92 6.56
N ASP A 84 -8.76 25.67 6.74
CA ASP A 84 -8.07 24.71 7.57
C ASP A 84 -6.94 24.07 6.76
N ALA A 85 -5.75 23.98 7.34
CA ALA A 85 -4.58 23.38 6.67
C ALA A 85 -4.65 21.84 6.59
N LEU A 86 -5.56 21.20 7.34
CA LEU A 86 -5.79 19.75 7.33
C LEU A 86 -4.49 18.94 7.50
N THR A 87 -3.59 19.41 8.37
CA THR A 87 -2.29 18.79 8.61
C THR A 87 -2.42 17.39 9.18
N ASP A 88 -3.40 17.16 10.04
CA ASP A 88 -3.74 15.86 10.62
C ASP A 88 -4.18 14.86 9.54
N VAL A 89 -4.94 15.30 8.54
CA VAL A 89 -5.35 14.46 7.39
C VAL A 89 -4.13 14.11 6.54
N ALA A 90 -3.27 15.08 6.25
CA ALA A 90 -2.04 14.83 5.50
C ALA A 90 -1.13 13.85 6.24
N ASP A 91 -0.94 14.07 7.55
CA ASP A 91 -0.15 13.16 8.42
C ASP A 91 -0.72 11.75 8.42
N LEU A 92 -2.04 11.60 8.54
CA LEU A 92 -2.70 10.29 8.53
C LEU A 92 -2.42 9.55 7.22
N ILE A 93 -2.58 10.22 6.09
CA ILE A 93 -2.37 9.62 4.77
C ILE A 93 -0.91 9.23 4.57
N GLU A 94 0.03 10.13 4.84
CA GLU A 94 1.47 9.94 4.63
C GLU A 94 2.07 8.90 5.58
N ASN A 95 1.56 8.79 6.80
CA ASN A 95 1.98 7.77 7.76
C ASN A 95 1.37 6.40 7.48
N THR A 96 0.24 6.34 6.78
CA THR A 96 -0.47 5.08 6.49
C THR A 96 -0.05 4.47 5.15
N LEU A 97 0.14 5.29 4.12
CA LEU A 97 0.42 4.82 2.76
C LEU A 97 1.92 4.80 2.45
N VAL A 98 2.33 3.90 1.57
CA VAL A 98 3.68 3.93 0.98
C VAL A 98 3.82 5.13 0.04
N ASP A 99 5.07 5.59 -0.23
CA ASP A 99 5.32 6.77 -1.06
C ASP A 99 4.90 6.57 -2.53
N GLU A 100 5.00 5.34 -3.03
CA GLU A 100 4.60 4.94 -4.38
C GLU A 100 3.54 3.83 -4.32
N PRO A 101 2.27 4.18 -4.07
CA PRO A 101 1.22 3.17 -3.95
C PRO A 101 0.96 2.47 -5.29
N PRO A 102 0.57 1.19 -5.25
CA PRO A 102 0.12 0.47 -6.43
C PRO A 102 -1.10 1.15 -7.06
N ILE A 103 -1.37 0.82 -8.34
CA ILE A 103 -2.50 1.41 -9.06
C ILE A 103 -3.83 0.91 -8.47
N THR A 104 -3.86 -0.35 -8.08
CA THR A 104 -5.06 -0.97 -7.49
C THR A 104 -4.77 -1.55 -6.12
N VAL A 105 -5.75 -1.52 -5.23
CA VAL A 105 -5.66 -2.13 -3.88
C VAL A 105 -5.38 -3.63 -3.96
N ARG A 106 -5.86 -4.30 -5.01
CA ARG A 106 -5.70 -5.76 -5.22
C ARG A 106 -4.24 -6.20 -5.45
N GLU A 107 -3.35 -5.28 -5.83
CA GLU A 107 -1.93 -5.57 -5.98
C GLU A 107 -1.24 -5.79 -4.63
N GLY A 108 -1.85 -5.31 -3.54
CA GLY A 108 -1.25 -5.31 -2.20
C GLY A 108 -0.13 -4.29 -2.05
N GLY A 109 0.45 -4.20 -0.85
CA GLY A 109 1.58 -3.29 -0.62
C GLY A 109 1.23 -1.80 -0.50
N LEU A 110 -0.06 -1.47 -0.32
CA LEU A 110 -0.55 -0.10 -0.18
C LEU A 110 -0.17 0.53 1.17
N ILE A 111 -0.26 -0.25 2.24
CA ILE A 111 -0.05 0.21 3.61
C ILE A 111 1.44 0.20 3.93
N ARG A 112 1.94 1.27 4.53
CA ARG A 112 3.34 1.42 4.97
C ARG A 112 3.67 0.41 6.08
N PRO A 113 4.87 -0.20 6.08
CA PRO A 113 5.33 -0.97 7.22
C PRO A 113 5.32 -0.12 8.50
N GLY A 114 4.79 -0.67 9.59
CA GLY A 114 4.64 0.03 10.87
C GLY A 114 3.34 0.83 11.03
N ALA A 115 2.52 0.98 9.98
CA ALA A 115 1.26 1.73 10.05
C ALA A 115 0.13 0.91 10.67
N ASP A 116 0.14 -0.42 10.46
CA ASP A 116 -0.87 -1.33 11.00
C ASP A 116 -0.22 -2.64 11.43
N ALA A 117 -0.35 -2.98 12.70
CA ALA A 117 0.29 -4.16 13.31
C ALA A 117 -0.22 -5.49 12.72
N GLU A 118 -1.49 -5.56 12.32
CA GLU A 118 -2.04 -6.79 11.72
C GLU A 118 -1.55 -6.95 10.27
N ALA A 119 -1.48 -5.86 9.51
CA ALA A 119 -0.90 -5.87 8.16
C ALA A 119 0.58 -6.30 8.19
N ASP A 120 1.35 -5.81 9.15
CA ASP A 120 2.76 -6.19 9.33
C ASP A 120 2.89 -7.67 9.69
N ARG A 121 2.08 -8.17 10.63
CA ARG A 121 2.05 -9.58 10.99
C ARG A 121 1.71 -10.48 9.79
N LEU A 122 0.73 -10.09 8.98
CA LEU A 122 0.36 -10.86 7.79
C LEU A 122 1.47 -10.85 6.73
N ARG A 123 2.18 -9.73 6.57
CA ARG A 123 3.37 -9.64 5.70
C ARG A 123 4.49 -10.55 6.20
N ASP A 124 4.74 -10.59 7.50
CA ASP A 124 5.74 -11.46 8.10
C ASP A 124 5.42 -12.94 7.86
N ILE A 125 4.15 -13.34 7.98
CA ILE A 125 3.72 -14.69 7.63
C ILE A 125 3.98 -14.98 6.15
N MET A 126 3.69 -14.05 5.25
CA MET A 126 3.92 -14.21 3.82
C MET A 126 5.41 -14.25 3.46
N SER A 127 6.22 -13.38 4.03
CA SER A 127 7.68 -13.32 3.81
C SER A 127 8.40 -14.45 4.54
N GLY A 128 7.98 -14.76 5.75
CA GLY A 128 8.47 -15.87 6.56
C GLY A 128 8.13 -17.23 5.94
N GLY A 129 7.12 -17.30 5.07
CA GLY A 129 6.81 -18.51 4.28
C GLY A 129 8.00 -19.01 3.48
N SER A 130 8.82 -18.15 2.89
CA SER A 130 10.05 -18.57 2.18
C SER A 130 11.13 -19.09 3.14
N GLY A 131 11.29 -18.48 4.31
CA GLY A 131 12.20 -18.94 5.36
C GLY A 131 11.72 -20.23 6.01
N ALA A 132 10.42 -20.35 6.26
CA ALA A 132 9.81 -21.58 6.77
C ALA A 132 9.94 -22.75 5.79
N ILE A 133 9.78 -22.50 4.48
CA ILE A 133 9.99 -23.50 3.42
C ILE A 133 11.44 -23.97 3.42
N ALA A 134 12.43 -23.07 3.51
CA ALA A 134 13.83 -23.42 3.57
C ALA A 134 14.17 -24.22 4.85
N ALA A 135 13.56 -23.88 5.97
CA ALA A 135 13.70 -24.61 7.23
C ALA A 135 13.09 -26.02 7.14
N ILE A 136 11.90 -26.18 6.56
CA ILE A 136 11.28 -27.49 6.31
C ILE A 136 12.16 -28.31 5.37
N GLU A 137 12.67 -27.73 4.30
CA GLU A 137 13.57 -28.42 3.36
C GLU A 137 14.82 -28.94 4.08
N ALA A 138 15.44 -28.10 4.90
CA ALA A 138 16.63 -28.48 5.67
C ALA A 138 16.31 -29.59 6.70
N ALA A 139 15.25 -29.48 7.46
CA ALA A 139 14.81 -30.44 8.44
C ALA A 139 14.46 -31.81 7.80
N GLU A 140 13.76 -31.80 6.67
CA GLU A 140 13.39 -33.02 5.96
C GLU A 140 14.61 -33.69 5.28
N ARG A 141 15.59 -32.91 4.80
CA ARG A 141 16.87 -33.47 4.35
C ARG A 141 17.63 -34.17 5.48
N GLU A 142 17.70 -33.58 6.65
CA GLU A 142 18.34 -34.15 7.82
C GLU A 142 17.63 -35.42 8.29
N LYS A 143 16.31 -35.39 8.41
CA LYS A 143 15.47 -36.49 8.85
C LYS A 143 15.48 -37.68 7.89
N THR A 144 15.49 -37.43 6.58
CA THR A 144 15.46 -38.50 5.56
C THR A 144 16.85 -38.95 5.09
N GLY A 145 17.88 -38.15 5.31
CA GLY A 145 19.20 -38.35 4.73
C GLY A 145 19.29 -38.08 3.23
N ILE A 146 18.22 -37.65 2.60
CA ILE A 146 18.13 -37.42 1.15
C ILE A 146 18.66 -36.03 0.81
N LYS A 147 19.94 -35.92 0.50
CA LYS A 147 20.58 -34.61 0.19
C LYS A 147 20.00 -33.87 -0.99
N GLY A 148 19.43 -34.56 -1.96
CA GLY A 148 18.80 -33.99 -3.16
C GLY A 148 17.33 -33.62 -3.01
N LEU A 149 16.73 -33.77 -1.83
CA LEU A 149 15.38 -33.39 -1.53
C LEU A 149 15.20 -31.87 -1.69
N LYS A 150 14.14 -31.45 -2.35
CA LYS A 150 13.78 -30.03 -2.56
C LYS A 150 12.32 -29.79 -2.24
N VAL A 151 12.02 -28.61 -1.71
CA VAL A 151 10.65 -28.13 -1.61
C VAL A 151 10.35 -27.20 -2.77
N GLY A 152 9.23 -27.42 -3.44
CA GLY A 152 8.77 -26.63 -4.57
C GLY A 152 7.29 -26.24 -4.44
N PHE A 153 6.81 -25.42 -5.36
CA PHE A 153 5.41 -25.01 -5.44
C PHE A 153 4.82 -25.33 -6.81
N ASN A 154 3.60 -25.87 -6.81
CA ASN A 154 2.81 -26.12 -8.01
C ASN A 154 1.44 -25.46 -7.87
N ARG A 155 0.95 -24.80 -8.92
CA ARG A 155 -0.33 -24.09 -8.90
C ARG A 155 -1.56 -24.99 -8.68
N VAL A 156 -1.43 -26.29 -8.98
CA VAL A 156 -2.55 -27.25 -8.93
C VAL A 156 -2.70 -27.87 -7.54
N PHE A 157 -1.59 -28.22 -6.88
CA PHE A 157 -1.61 -28.94 -5.60
C PHE A 157 -0.74 -28.33 -4.51
N GLY A 158 -0.25 -27.11 -4.70
CA GLY A 158 0.45 -26.32 -3.69
C GLY A 158 1.92 -26.69 -3.48
N TYR A 159 2.39 -26.56 -2.26
CA TYR A 159 3.76 -26.93 -1.89
C TYR A 159 3.96 -28.43 -1.88
N TYR A 160 5.13 -28.88 -2.35
CA TYR A 160 5.49 -30.30 -2.42
C TYR A 160 6.99 -30.52 -2.12
N ILE A 161 7.29 -31.72 -1.68
CA ILE A 161 8.66 -32.24 -1.57
C ILE A 161 8.96 -33.05 -2.82
N GLU A 162 10.05 -32.73 -3.51
CA GLU A 162 10.53 -33.47 -4.67
C GLU A 162 11.71 -34.36 -4.29
N VAL A 163 11.60 -35.62 -4.60
CA VAL A 163 12.60 -36.65 -4.34
C VAL A 163 12.94 -37.38 -5.63
N SER A 164 14.24 -37.52 -5.95
CA SER A 164 14.70 -38.31 -7.09
C SER A 164 14.30 -39.77 -6.93
N LYS A 165 13.96 -40.42 -8.04
CA LYS A 165 13.55 -41.85 -8.08
C LYS A 165 14.58 -42.81 -7.42
N SER A 166 15.87 -42.45 -7.42
CA SER A 166 16.91 -43.25 -6.77
C SER A 166 16.82 -43.27 -5.24
N TYR A 167 15.98 -42.43 -4.64
CA TYR A 167 15.82 -42.31 -3.18
C TYR A 167 14.39 -42.56 -2.70
N THR A 168 13.49 -43.05 -3.56
CA THR A 168 12.08 -43.31 -3.20
C THR A 168 11.91 -44.33 -2.07
N ASP A 169 12.84 -45.27 -1.95
CA ASP A 169 12.85 -46.28 -0.87
C ASP A 169 13.19 -45.68 0.51
N GLN A 170 13.76 -44.49 0.54
CA GLN A 170 14.10 -43.76 1.77
C GLN A 170 13.03 -42.77 2.21
N VAL A 171 11.95 -42.63 1.42
CA VAL A 171 10.87 -41.70 1.70
C VAL A 171 10.05 -42.22 2.89
N PRO A 172 9.82 -41.38 3.94
CA PRO A 172 9.01 -41.79 5.07
C PRO A 172 7.57 -42.15 4.67
N ALA A 173 7.00 -43.14 5.36
CA ALA A 173 5.61 -43.57 5.11
C ALA A 173 4.54 -42.47 5.33
N ALA A 174 4.88 -41.43 6.10
CA ALA A 174 4.03 -40.29 6.34
C ALA A 174 3.90 -39.34 5.13
N TYR A 175 4.78 -39.49 4.12
CA TYR A 175 4.71 -38.67 2.91
C TYR A 175 3.58 -39.19 1.99
N ILE A 176 2.72 -38.28 1.55
CA ILE A 176 1.63 -38.61 0.63
C ILE A 176 2.08 -38.28 -0.78
N ARG A 177 2.26 -39.29 -1.62
CA ARG A 177 2.63 -39.10 -3.03
C ARG A 177 1.51 -38.41 -3.80
N LYS A 178 1.85 -37.36 -4.54
CA LYS A 178 0.91 -36.59 -5.37
C LYS A 178 1.20 -36.72 -6.86
N GLN A 179 2.46 -36.85 -7.24
CA GLN A 179 2.82 -36.90 -8.65
C GLN A 179 4.08 -37.78 -8.85
N THR A 180 4.07 -38.58 -9.89
CA THR A 180 5.22 -39.33 -10.38
C THR A 180 5.66 -38.73 -11.70
N LEU A 181 6.91 -38.31 -11.80
CA LEU A 181 7.55 -37.79 -13.00
C LEU A 181 8.60 -38.77 -13.53
N ALA A 182 9.21 -38.45 -14.68
CA ALA A 182 10.23 -39.34 -15.28
C ALA A 182 11.40 -39.64 -14.32
N ASN A 183 11.93 -38.62 -13.62
CA ASN A 183 13.14 -38.71 -12.82
C ASN A 183 12.92 -38.48 -11.32
N CYS A 184 11.72 -38.08 -10.89
CA CYS A 184 11.45 -37.80 -9.48
C CYS A 184 9.98 -38.11 -9.15
N GLU A 185 9.71 -38.14 -7.85
CA GLU A 185 8.38 -38.19 -7.29
C GLU A 185 8.14 -36.96 -6.40
N ARG A 186 6.87 -36.50 -6.33
CA ARG A 186 6.44 -35.37 -5.54
C ARG A 186 5.48 -35.80 -4.46
N TYR A 187 5.77 -35.34 -3.25
CA TYR A 187 5.05 -35.69 -2.04
C TYR A 187 4.55 -34.44 -1.33
N ILE A 188 3.54 -34.62 -0.50
CA ILE A 188 3.09 -33.61 0.46
C ILE A 188 3.17 -34.16 1.87
N THR A 189 3.39 -33.27 2.83
CA THR A 189 3.33 -33.54 4.26
C THR A 189 2.26 -32.69 4.92
N GLN A 190 1.82 -33.09 6.11
CA GLN A 190 0.87 -32.31 6.90
C GLN A 190 1.40 -30.92 7.21
N GLU A 191 2.69 -30.83 7.56
CA GLU A 191 3.38 -29.57 7.87
C GLU A 191 3.38 -28.59 6.69
N LEU A 192 3.67 -29.08 5.47
CA LEU A 192 3.58 -28.25 4.26
C LEU A 192 2.16 -27.76 3.97
N LYS A 193 1.13 -28.56 4.24
CA LYS A 193 -0.27 -28.16 4.10
C LYS A 193 -0.68 -27.08 5.09
N GLU A 194 -0.22 -27.20 6.33
CA GLU A 194 -0.50 -26.19 7.37
C GLU A 194 0.16 -24.86 7.02
N LEU A 195 1.42 -24.87 6.58
CA LEU A 195 2.12 -23.67 6.11
C LEU A 195 1.42 -23.04 4.90
N GLU A 196 1.01 -23.86 3.93
CA GLU A 196 0.26 -23.36 2.75
C GLU A 196 -1.03 -22.65 3.16
N THR A 197 -1.78 -23.25 4.06
CA THR A 197 -3.03 -22.67 4.56
C THR A 197 -2.77 -21.32 5.25
N GLN A 198 -1.72 -21.22 6.06
CA GLN A 198 -1.35 -19.98 6.73
C GLN A 198 -0.98 -18.89 5.72
N VAL A 199 -0.15 -19.20 4.74
CA VAL A 199 0.30 -18.25 3.71
C VAL A 199 -0.87 -17.79 2.82
N LEU A 200 -1.74 -18.70 2.38
CA LEU A 200 -2.90 -18.35 1.57
C LEU A 200 -3.90 -17.48 2.36
N THR A 201 -4.19 -17.86 3.61
CA THR A 201 -5.08 -17.07 4.47
C THR A 201 -4.51 -15.68 4.75
N ALA A 202 -3.21 -15.57 4.97
CA ALA A 202 -2.55 -14.25 5.18
C ALA A 202 -2.65 -13.39 3.91
N LYS A 203 -2.48 -13.98 2.73
CA LYS A 203 -2.60 -13.28 1.45
C LYS A 203 -4.01 -12.75 1.22
N ASP A 204 -5.03 -13.59 1.45
CA ASP A 204 -6.43 -13.20 1.26
C ASP A 204 -6.87 -12.11 2.24
N ARG A 205 -6.26 -12.03 3.43
CA ARG A 205 -6.55 -11.00 4.44
C ARG A 205 -5.80 -9.68 4.22
N LEU A 206 -4.70 -9.69 3.44
CA LEU A 206 -3.93 -8.50 3.10
C LEU A 206 -4.48 -7.73 1.89
N VAL A 207 -5.39 -8.30 1.13
CA VAL A 207 -6.07 -7.69 -0.02
C VAL A 207 -7.50 -7.32 0.34
#